data_506d0de91bda01c878e31076a2c62822
#
_entry.id   506d0de91bda01c878e31076a2c62822
#
_cell.length_a   1.000
_cell.length_b   1.000
_cell.length_c   1.000
_cell.angle_alpha   90.00
_cell.angle_beta   90.00
_cell.angle_gamma   90.00
#
_symmetry.space_group_name_H-M   'P 1'
#
loop_
_entity.id
_entity.type
_entity.pdbx_description
1 polymer ?
#
loop_
_entity_poly.entity_id
_entity_poly.type
_entity_poly.pdbx_seq_one_letter_code
_entity_poly.pdbx_strand_id
1 'polypeptide(L)'
;MSVVLEKPKVTPEELLRLPKDRRYELVDGELVEKPMSAISGAIGGRILARIDRFVEERALGTVFNADTSYRCFPHAPDRVRRPDISFIRRERLGTEIWAEGYIPIAPDLVVEIVSPNDLVEVVEARVEDYLEAGTPLVWVVYPTTRTVRVQRVDRTGLSVKVGGELDGEQVLPGFRLPVREIFRPLEQLPPKAEAPA
;
A
#
# COMPACT_ATOMS: atom_id res chain seq x y z
N MET A 1 6.32 -36.37 -23.13
CA MET A 1 6.14 -34.92 -23.25
C MET A 1 4.98 -34.53 -22.34
N SER A 2 5.26 -33.86 -21.21
CA SER A 2 4.20 -33.34 -20.33
C SER A 2 3.68 -32.05 -20.97
N VAL A 3 2.42 -32.06 -21.38
CA VAL A 3 1.72 -30.84 -21.78
C VAL A 3 1.45 -30.05 -20.51
N VAL A 4 2.20 -28.98 -20.28
CA VAL A 4 1.88 -27.99 -19.25
C VAL A 4 0.67 -27.21 -19.77
N LEU A 5 -0.50 -27.49 -19.25
CA LEU A 5 -1.67 -26.65 -19.48
C LEU A 5 -1.42 -25.32 -18.77
N GLU A 6 -1.06 -24.28 -19.51
CA GLU A 6 -1.00 -22.92 -18.98
C GLU A 6 -2.41 -22.52 -18.52
N LYS A 7 -2.52 -22.06 -17.28
CA LYS A 7 -3.76 -21.47 -16.78
C LYS A 7 -4.09 -20.23 -17.64
N PRO A 8 -5.36 -20.01 -18.00
CA PRO A 8 -5.74 -18.80 -18.73
C PRO A 8 -5.35 -17.58 -17.90
N LYS A 9 -4.63 -16.65 -18.53
CA LYS A 9 -4.23 -15.38 -17.91
C LYS A 9 -5.43 -14.45 -17.83
N VAL A 10 -5.60 -13.81 -16.67
CA VAL A 10 -6.63 -12.79 -16.45
C VAL A 10 -6.12 -11.45 -16.98
N THR A 11 -7.00 -10.66 -17.58
CA THR A 11 -6.70 -9.30 -18.02
C THR A 11 -7.16 -8.27 -16.98
N PRO A 12 -6.61 -7.03 -17.00
CA PRO A 12 -7.09 -5.94 -16.16
C PRO A 12 -8.59 -5.65 -16.32
N GLU A 13 -9.11 -5.74 -17.55
CA GLU A 13 -10.52 -5.53 -17.88
C GLU A 13 -11.41 -6.63 -17.30
N GLU A 14 -10.93 -7.86 -17.24
CA GLU A 14 -11.62 -8.96 -16.56
C GLU A 14 -11.61 -8.77 -15.04
N LEU A 15 -10.48 -8.33 -14.46
CA LEU A 15 -10.39 -8.03 -13.03
C LEU A 15 -11.42 -6.96 -12.60
N LEU A 16 -11.67 -5.92 -13.42
CA LEU A 16 -12.69 -4.89 -13.12
C LEU A 16 -14.12 -5.45 -13.03
N ARG A 17 -14.39 -6.57 -13.71
CA ARG A 17 -15.73 -7.21 -13.75
C ARG A 17 -15.92 -8.23 -12.62
N LEU A 18 -14.86 -8.58 -11.90
CA LEU A 18 -14.97 -9.50 -10.77
C LEU A 18 -15.79 -8.91 -9.63
N PRO A 19 -16.46 -9.76 -8.83
CA PRO A 19 -17.12 -9.33 -7.61
C PRO A 19 -16.14 -8.57 -6.70
N LYS A 20 -16.60 -7.45 -6.12
CA LYS A 20 -15.77 -6.57 -5.27
C LYS A 20 -15.68 -7.02 -3.81
N ASP A 21 -16.14 -8.22 -3.49
CA ASP A 21 -16.11 -8.83 -2.16
C ASP A 21 -14.70 -9.27 -1.72
N ARG A 22 -13.76 -9.37 -2.68
CA ARG A 22 -12.36 -9.70 -2.44
C ARG A 22 -11.43 -8.66 -3.05
N ARG A 23 -10.27 -8.51 -2.45
CA ARG A 23 -9.23 -7.58 -2.90
C ARG A 23 -8.19 -8.34 -3.70
N TYR A 24 -8.30 -8.26 -5.02
CA TYR A 24 -7.32 -8.85 -5.92
C TYR A 24 -6.38 -7.80 -6.48
N GLU A 25 -5.13 -8.18 -6.61
CA GLU A 25 -4.13 -7.60 -7.48
C GLU A 25 -3.98 -8.49 -8.72
N LEU A 26 -3.42 -7.96 -9.80
CA LEU A 26 -3.10 -8.72 -11.00
C LEU A 26 -1.59 -8.68 -11.23
N VAL A 27 -0.96 -9.86 -11.20
CA VAL A 27 0.48 -10.01 -11.36
C VAL A 27 0.74 -11.07 -12.43
N ASP A 28 1.32 -10.66 -13.55
CA ASP A 28 1.69 -11.54 -14.68
C ASP A 28 0.52 -12.39 -15.21
N GLY A 29 -0.71 -11.84 -15.10
CA GLY A 29 -1.94 -12.51 -15.51
C GLY A 29 -2.56 -13.41 -14.43
N GLU A 30 -2.00 -13.44 -13.22
CA GLU A 30 -2.56 -14.19 -12.10
C GLU A 30 -3.22 -13.26 -11.07
N LEU A 31 -4.37 -13.69 -10.56
CA LEU A 31 -5.04 -13.01 -9.45
C LEU A 31 -4.35 -13.34 -8.14
N VAL A 32 -3.83 -12.32 -7.48
CA VAL A 32 -3.22 -12.41 -6.16
C VAL A 32 -4.17 -11.77 -5.15
N GLU A 33 -4.73 -12.58 -4.25
CA GLU A 33 -5.60 -12.04 -3.19
C GLU A 33 -4.76 -11.32 -2.14
N LYS A 34 -5.13 -10.07 -1.84
CA LYS A 34 -4.49 -9.29 -0.77
C LYS A 34 -5.17 -9.60 0.56
N PRO A 35 -4.46 -10.23 1.52
CA PRO A 35 -5.07 -10.61 2.78
C PRO A 35 -5.48 -9.39 3.59
N MET A 36 -6.60 -9.51 4.30
CA MET A 36 -7.11 -8.49 5.21
C MET A 36 -7.01 -8.95 6.64
N SER A 37 -6.67 -8.05 7.55
CA SER A 37 -6.75 -8.30 8.99
C SER A 37 -7.32 -7.09 9.73
N ALA A 38 -8.00 -7.34 10.85
CA ALA A 38 -8.52 -6.27 11.69
C ALA A 38 -7.41 -5.33 12.18
N ILE A 39 -6.23 -5.87 12.46
CA ILE A 39 -5.04 -5.10 12.88
C ILE A 39 -4.57 -4.19 11.76
N SER A 40 -4.41 -4.72 10.54
CA SER A 40 -3.99 -3.91 9.38
C SER A 40 -5.02 -2.82 9.08
N GLY A 41 -6.32 -3.13 9.17
CA GLY A 41 -7.40 -2.16 9.01
C GLY A 41 -7.36 -1.04 10.05
N ALA A 42 -7.16 -1.37 11.34
CA ALA A 42 -7.09 -0.38 12.41
C ALA A 42 -5.85 0.52 12.29
N ILE A 43 -4.70 -0.04 11.93
CA ILE A 43 -3.46 0.69 11.68
C ILE A 43 -3.63 1.58 10.43
N GLY A 44 -4.16 1.03 9.34
CA GLY A 44 -4.39 1.74 8.08
C GLY A 44 -5.33 2.94 8.27
N GLY A 45 -6.46 2.74 8.94
CA GLY A 45 -7.40 3.83 9.25
C GLY A 45 -6.75 4.96 10.04
N ARG A 46 -5.84 4.66 10.97
CA ARG A 46 -5.12 5.67 11.76
C ARG A 46 -4.11 6.45 10.91
N ILE A 47 -3.33 5.77 10.09
CA ILE A 47 -2.35 6.43 9.19
C ILE A 47 -3.10 7.29 8.18
N LEU A 48 -4.13 6.74 7.54
CA LEU A 48 -4.95 7.44 6.56
C LEU A 48 -5.53 8.73 7.16
N ALA A 49 -6.15 8.68 8.32
CA ALA A 49 -6.74 9.85 8.97
C ALA A 49 -5.70 10.95 9.30
N ARG A 50 -4.45 10.58 9.61
CA ARG A 50 -3.38 11.53 9.89
C ARG A 50 -2.86 12.20 8.62
N ILE A 51 -2.68 11.42 7.55
CA ILE A 51 -2.22 11.94 6.25
C ILE A 51 -3.33 12.80 5.65
N ASP A 52 -4.57 12.31 5.60
CA ASP A 52 -5.71 12.97 4.99
C ASP A 52 -5.98 14.34 5.62
N ARG A 53 -6.04 14.40 6.94
CA ARG A 53 -6.18 15.67 7.66
C ARG A 53 -5.07 16.67 7.29
N PHE A 54 -3.81 16.23 7.28
CA PHE A 54 -2.69 17.10 6.95
C PHE A 54 -2.74 17.60 5.51
N VAL A 55 -3.12 16.71 4.57
CA VAL A 55 -3.28 17.01 3.15
C VAL A 55 -4.43 17.98 2.91
N GLU A 56 -5.58 17.77 3.57
CA GLU A 56 -6.76 18.62 3.47
C GLU A 56 -6.48 20.04 3.98
N GLU A 57 -5.94 20.17 5.21
CA GLU A 57 -5.62 21.45 5.84
C GLU A 57 -4.67 22.32 4.98
N ARG A 58 -3.86 21.70 4.13
CA ARG A 58 -2.85 22.38 3.28
C ARG A 58 -3.15 22.33 1.80
N ALA A 59 -4.26 21.69 1.44
CA ALA A 59 -4.70 21.51 0.06
C ALA A 59 -3.62 20.89 -0.85
N LEU A 60 -2.88 19.87 -0.35
CA LEU A 60 -1.72 19.28 -1.03
C LEU A 60 -2.09 18.29 -2.13
N GLY A 61 -3.27 17.70 -2.13
CA GLY A 61 -3.67 16.68 -3.08
C GLY A 61 -4.82 15.80 -2.57
N THR A 62 -4.78 14.52 -2.90
CA THR A 62 -5.80 13.55 -2.48
C THR A 62 -5.17 12.28 -1.92
N VAL A 63 -5.73 11.81 -0.81
CA VAL A 63 -5.36 10.52 -0.19
C VAL A 63 -6.41 9.48 -0.60
N PHE A 64 -5.94 8.31 -0.99
CA PHE A 64 -6.78 7.20 -1.39
C PHE A 64 -6.61 6.04 -0.43
N ASN A 65 -7.71 5.34 -0.18
CA ASN A 65 -7.75 4.15 0.66
C ASN A 65 -7.46 2.86 -0.13
N ALA A 66 -7.51 1.73 0.56
CA ALA A 66 -7.24 0.41 0.01
C ALA A 66 -8.25 -0.10 -1.04
N ASP A 67 -9.29 0.67 -1.40
CA ASP A 67 -10.21 0.30 -2.48
C ASP A 67 -9.76 0.83 -3.85
N THR A 68 -8.69 1.62 -3.85
CA THR A 68 -8.11 2.22 -5.07
C THR A 68 -7.07 1.28 -5.68
N SER A 69 -7.12 1.13 -6.99
CA SER A 69 -6.22 0.28 -7.76
C SER A 69 -5.45 1.07 -8.81
N TYR A 70 -4.21 0.69 -9.02
CA TYR A 70 -3.26 1.34 -9.92
C TYR A 70 -2.83 0.41 -11.04
N ARG A 71 -2.85 0.93 -12.28
CA ARG A 71 -2.27 0.30 -13.47
C ARG A 71 -1.29 1.29 -14.11
N CYS A 72 -0.14 1.48 -13.46
CA CYS A 72 0.82 2.52 -13.78
C CYS A 72 2.26 1.98 -13.90
N PHE A 73 2.43 0.69 -14.19
CA PHE A 73 3.72 0.00 -14.16
C PHE A 73 4.31 -0.12 -15.58
N PRO A 74 5.34 0.67 -15.96
CA PRO A 74 5.82 0.77 -17.33
C PRO A 74 6.33 -0.56 -17.90
N HIS A 75 6.97 -1.37 -17.05
CA HIS A 75 7.54 -2.67 -17.45
C HIS A 75 6.57 -3.84 -17.34
N ALA A 76 5.35 -3.59 -16.81
CA ALA A 76 4.31 -4.58 -16.65
C ALA A 76 2.92 -3.93 -16.86
N PRO A 77 2.54 -3.60 -18.12
CA PRO A 77 1.37 -2.78 -18.41
C PRO A 77 0.04 -3.40 -17.99
N ASP A 78 0.00 -4.71 -17.79
CA ASP A 78 -1.19 -5.42 -17.29
C ASP A 78 -1.17 -5.66 -15.79
N ARG A 79 -0.12 -5.21 -15.09
CA ARG A 79 -0.03 -5.31 -13.64
C ARG A 79 -0.99 -4.34 -12.96
N VAL A 80 -1.71 -4.84 -11.97
CA VAL A 80 -2.60 -4.02 -11.14
C VAL A 80 -2.21 -4.21 -9.68
N ARG A 81 -1.87 -3.11 -9.01
CA ARG A 81 -1.58 -3.08 -7.58
C ARG A 81 -2.61 -2.27 -6.81
N ARG A 82 -2.78 -2.62 -5.54
CA ARG A 82 -3.76 -2.02 -4.65
C ARG A 82 -3.12 -1.70 -3.30
N PRO A 83 -2.51 -0.50 -3.15
CA PRO A 83 -1.87 -0.09 -1.89
C PRO A 83 -2.91 0.06 -0.77
N ASP A 84 -2.50 -0.10 0.49
CA ASP A 84 -3.39 0.12 1.62
C ASP A 84 -3.75 1.58 1.78
N ILE A 85 -2.79 2.49 1.52
CA ILE A 85 -3.00 3.93 1.43
C ILE A 85 -2.09 4.47 0.34
N SER A 86 -2.56 5.47 -0.39
CA SER A 86 -1.75 6.21 -1.35
C SER A 86 -2.09 7.69 -1.34
N PHE A 87 -1.18 8.50 -1.82
CA PHE A 87 -1.37 9.94 -1.96
C PHE A 87 -0.88 10.39 -3.33
N ILE A 88 -1.62 11.29 -3.95
CA ILE A 88 -1.26 11.96 -5.21
C ILE A 88 -1.33 13.46 -4.98
N ARG A 89 -0.27 14.17 -5.35
CA ARG A 89 -0.19 15.63 -5.25
C ARG A 89 -1.21 16.31 -6.15
N ARG A 90 -1.68 17.48 -5.73
CA ARG A 90 -2.69 18.28 -6.43
C ARG A 90 -2.34 18.56 -7.89
N GLU A 91 -1.11 18.91 -8.18
CA GLU A 91 -0.64 19.25 -9.53
C GLU A 91 -0.61 18.05 -10.49
N ARG A 92 -0.75 16.83 -9.96
CA ARG A 92 -0.80 15.57 -10.72
C ARG A 92 -2.21 14.98 -10.84
N LEU A 93 -3.20 15.63 -10.23
CA LEU A 93 -4.59 15.18 -10.26
C LEU A 93 -5.28 15.63 -11.56
N GLY A 94 -5.08 14.88 -12.64
CA GLY A 94 -5.81 15.06 -13.89
C GLY A 94 -7.20 14.40 -13.85
N THR A 95 -7.99 14.61 -14.90
CA THR A 95 -9.34 14.04 -15.01
C THR A 95 -9.35 12.52 -15.08
N GLU A 96 -8.27 11.92 -15.59
CA GLU A 96 -8.06 10.48 -15.70
C GLU A 96 -8.04 9.77 -14.35
N ILE A 97 -7.68 10.48 -13.26
CA ILE A 97 -7.68 9.92 -11.89
C ILE A 97 -9.09 9.56 -11.42
N TRP A 98 -10.08 10.34 -11.88
CA TRP A 98 -11.49 10.21 -11.48
C TRP A 98 -12.30 9.36 -12.46
N ALA A 99 -11.66 8.85 -13.51
CA ALA A 99 -12.33 7.95 -14.44
C ALA A 99 -12.62 6.60 -13.78
N GLU A 100 -13.60 5.89 -14.31
CA GLU A 100 -13.86 4.52 -13.89
C GLU A 100 -12.66 3.61 -14.27
N GLY A 101 -12.22 2.76 -13.34
CA GLY A 101 -11.17 1.79 -13.58
C GLY A 101 -9.96 1.98 -12.68
N TYR A 102 -8.80 2.04 -13.29
CA TYR A 102 -7.51 2.10 -12.62
C TYR A 102 -6.88 3.49 -12.71
N ILE A 103 -6.20 3.92 -11.65
CA ILE A 103 -5.37 5.12 -11.71
C ILE A 103 -4.13 4.80 -12.58
N PRO A 104 -3.90 5.58 -13.67
CA PRO A 104 -2.85 5.28 -14.64
C PRO A 104 -1.49 5.91 -14.31
N ILE A 105 -1.37 6.64 -13.19
CA ILE A 105 -0.14 7.28 -12.76
C ILE A 105 0.33 6.73 -11.42
N ALA A 106 1.65 6.68 -11.21
CA ALA A 106 2.22 6.28 -9.93
C ALA A 106 1.86 7.28 -8.82
N PRO A 107 1.47 6.84 -7.63
CA PRO A 107 1.24 7.72 -6.48
C PRO A 107 2.55 8.35 -5.99
N ASP A 108 2.44 9.48 -5.28
CA ASP A 108 3.59 10.15 -4.67
C ASP A 108 4.01 9.51 -3.33
N LEU A 109 3.05 8.94 -2.60
CA LEU A 109 3.30 8.13 -1.41
C LEU A 109 2.48 6.84 -1.51
N VAL A 110 3.10 5.74 -1.14
CA VAL A 110 2.44 4.45 -0.89
C VAL A 110 2.67 4.03 0.55
N VAL A 111 1.64 3.49 1.19
CA VAL A 111 1.75 2.78 2.47
C VAL A 111 1.24 1.35 2.28
N GLU A 112 2.08 0.38 2.59
CA GLU A 112 1.75 -1.03 2.66
C GLU A 112 1.79 -1.50 4.11
N ILE A 113 0.77 -2.22 4.56
CA ILE A 113 0.70 -2.75 5.93
C ILE A 113 0.75 -4.26 5.87
N VAL A 114 1.85 -4.79 6.34
CA VAL A 114 2.12 -6.23 6.30
C VAL A 114 1.14 -6.98 7.20
N SER A 115 0.41 -7.92 6.61
CA SER A 115 -0.45 -8.86 7.32
C SER A 115 0.34 -10.10 7.77
N PRO A 116 -0.13 -10.81 8.82
CA PRO A 116 0.59 -12.01 9.32
C PRO A 116 0.80 -13.11 8.29
N ASN A 117 -0.02 -13.14 7.24
CA ASN A 117 0.02 -14.14 6.17
C ASN A 117 0.71 -13.64 4.90
N ASP A 118 1.24 -12.42 4.89
CA ASP A 118 2.03 -11.93 3.76
C ASP A 118 3.40 -12.61 3.71
N LEU A 119 3.75 -13.10 2.53
CA LEU A 119 5.10 -13.58 2.27
C LEU A 119 6.02 -12.39 2.01
N VAL A 120 7.25 -12.48 2.51
CA VAL A 120 8.25 -11.40 2.38
C VAL A 120 8.48 -11.06 0.92
N GLU A 121 8.63 -12.07 0.05
CA GLU A 121 8.87 -11.89 -1.38
C GLU A 121 7.72 -11.12 -2.07
N VAL A 122 6.48 -11.35 -1.64
CA VAL A 122 5.30 -10.66 -2.19
C VAL A 122 5.28 -9.19 -1.77
N VAL A 123 5.65 -8.90 -0.53
CA VAL A 123 5.75 -7.52 -0.03
C VAL A 123 6.86 -6.77 -0.76
N GLU A 124 8.05 -7.38 -0.90
CA GLU A 124 9.18 -6.78 -1.61
C GLU A 124 8.84 -6.53 -3.08
N ALA A 125 8.17 -7.46 -3.76
CA ALA A 125 7.76 -7.30 -5.15
C ALA A 125 6.77 -6.12 -5.32
N ARG A 126 5.84 -5.91 -4.37
CA ARG A 126 4.96 -4.71 -4.39
C ARG A 126 5.76 -3.42 -4.26
N VAL A 127 6.68 -3.37 -3.31
CA VAL A 127 7.54 -2.20 -3.09
C VAL A 127 8.36 -1.89 -4.34
N GLU A 128 8.95 -2.91 -4.95
CA GLU A 128 9.73 -2.77 -6.18
C GLU A 128 8.89 -2.21 -7.31
N ASP A 129 7.69 -2.76 -7.55
CA ASP A 129 6.78 -2.26 -8.58
C ASP A 129 6.49 -0.76 -8.41
N TYR A 130 6.22 -0.28 -7.18
CA TYR A 130 5.97 1.14 -6.94
C TYR A 130 7.19 2.01 -7.17
N LEU A 131 8.38 1.57 -6.72
CA LEU A 131 9.62 2.31 -6.93
C LEU A 131 10.01 2.37 -8.40
N GLU A 132 9.85 1.28 -9.16
CA GLU A 132 10.06 1.24 -10.62
C GLU A 132 9.06 2.11 -11.39
N ALA A 133 7.82 2.22 -10.90
CA ALA A 133 6.83 3.13 -11.45
C ALA A 133 7.14 4.60 -11.16
N GLY A 134 8.15 4.89 -10.33
CA GLY A 134 8.56 6.24 -9.97
C GLY A 134 7.89 6.81 -8.72
N THR A 135 7.28 5.98 -7.87
CA THR A 135 6.77 6.41 -6.56
C THR A 135 7.92 6.92 -5.69
N PRO A 136 7.96 8.21 -5.31
CA PRO A 136 9.08 8.79 -4.57
C PRO A 136 9.28 8.18 -3.19
N LEU A 137 8.19 7.82 -2.50
CA LEU A 137 8.20 7.41 -1.10
C LEU A 137 7.27 6.23 -0.85
N VAL A 138 7.80 5.16 -0.26
CA VAL A 138 7.03 3.96 0.13
C VAL A 138 7.27 3.68 1.61
N TRP A 139 6.20 3.55 2.40
CA TRP A 139 6.25 3.13 3.79
C TRP A 139 5.70 1.71 3.92
N VAL A 140 6.52 0.80 4.43
CA VAL A 140 6.10 -0.57 4.74
C VAL A 140 5.99 -0.73 6.24
N VAL A 141 4.77 -0.93 6.71
CA VAL A 141 4.44 -1.02 8.14
C VAL A 141 4.43 -2.47 8.58
N TYR A 142 5.24 -2.80 9.57
CA TYR A 142 5.35 -4.14 10.15
C TYR A 142 4.71 -4.17 11.55
N PRO A 143 3.44 -4.62 11.70
CA PRO A 143 2.75 -4.64 13.00
C PRO A 143 3.43 -5.51 14.04
N THR A 144 4.00 -6.66 13.63
CA THR A 144 4.64 -7.62 14.55
C THR A 144 5.87 -7.06 15.23
N THR A 145 6.71 -6.34 14.50
CA THR A 145 7.95 -5.73 15.02
C THR A 145 7.78 -4.29 15.46
N ARG A 146 6.59 -3.70 15.21
CA ARG A 146 6.27 -2.28 15.44
C ARG A 146 7.31 -1.35 14.80
N THR A 147 7.60 -1.62 13.54
CA THR A 147 8.61 -0.90 12.75
C THR A 147 7.98 -0.43 11.45
N VAL A 148 8.42 0.71 10.94
CA VAL A 148 8.10 1.16 9.59
C VAL A 148 9.39 1.25 8.79
N ARG A 149 9.46 0.55 7.66
CA ARG A 149 10.53 0.69 6.70
C ARG A 149 10.14 1.77 5.70
N VAL A 150 10.99 2.77 5.56
CA VAL A 150 10.87 3.84 4.58
C VAL A 150 11.77 3.49 3.41
N GLN A 151 11.23 3.50 2.20
CA GLN A 151 11.94 3.24 0.95
C GLN A 151 11.73 4.40 -0.01
N ARG A 152 12.76 4.78 -0.74
CA ARG A 152 12.74 5.89 -1.68
C ARG A 152 13.07 5.43 -3.09
N VAL A 153 12.64 6.20 -4.07
CA VAL A 153 12.88 5.91 -5.50
C VAL A 153 14.38 5.80 -5.85
N ASP A 154 15.25 6.47 -5.12
CA ASP A 154 16.71 6.36 -5.26
C ASP A 154 17.31 5.10 -4.63
N ARG A 155 16.47 4.17 -4.17
CA ARG A 155 16.83 2.92 -3.50
C ARG A 155 17.43 3.11 -2.10
N THR A 156 17.46 4.30 -1.56
CA THR A 156 17.80 4.51 -0.16
C THR A 156 16.63 4.14 0.75
N GLY A 157 16.94 3.68 1.95
CA GLY A 157 15.90 3.30 2.91
C GLY A 157 16.40 3.35 4.35
N LEU A 158 15.45 3.40 5.27
CA LEU A 158 15.71 3.31 6.70
C LEU A 158 14.55 2.61 7.42
N SER A 159 14.82 2.12 8.62
CA SER A 159 13.80 1.55 9.49
C SER A 159 13.58 2.44 10.71
N VAL A 160 12.34 2.87 10.91
CA VAL A 160 11.92 3.71 12.03
C VAL A 160 11.16 2.85 13.03
N LYS A 161 11.64 2.79 14.27
CA LYS A 161 11.03 2.06 15.39
C LYS A 161 10.06 2.96 16.17
N VAL A 162 9.36 2.37 17.15
CA VAL A 162 8.35 3.04 18.00
C VAL A 162 8.81 4.37 18.62
N GLY A 163 10.09 4.51 18.95
CA GLY A 163 10.64 5.77 19.50
C GLY A 163 10.92 6.85 18.46
N GLY A 164 10.80 6.53 17.17
CA GLY A 164 11.08 7.46 16.09
C GLY A 164 9.81 8.08 15.50
N GLU A 165 10.02 8.84 14.43
CA GLU A 165 8.97 9.58 13.74
C GLU A 165 9.13 9.40 12.23
N LEU A 166 8.02 9.22 11.51
CA LEU A 166 7.99 9.27 10.05
C LEU A 166 7.99 10.72 9.59
N ASP A 167 8.75 10.97 8.54
CA ASP A 167 8.83 12.23 7.83
C ASP A 167 8.18 12.09 6.46
N GLY A 168 7.30 13.02 6.08
CA GLY A 168 6.72 13.08 4.74
C GLY A 168 7.70 13.54 3.66
N GLU A 169 8.90 13.95 4.07
CA GLU A 169 9.99 14.41 3.21
C GLU A 169 9.53 15.48 2.20
N GLN A 170 9.97 15.38 0.94
CA GLN A 170 9.53 16.29 -0.11
C GLN A 170 8.12 15.93 -0.65
N VAL A 171 7.60 14.76 -0.31
CA VAL A 171 6.26 14.31 -0.77
C VAL A 171 5.16 15.01 0.01
N LEU A 172 5.29 15.07 1.33
CA LEU A 172 4.39 15.79 2.26
C LEU A 172 5.21 16.71 3.15
N PRO A 173 5.67 17.88 2.66
CA PRO A 173 6.60 18.73 3.38
C PRO A 173 6.05 19.16 4.74
N GLY A 174 6.82 18.86 5.80
CA GLY A 174 6.45 19.19 7.18
C GLY A 174 5.49 18.19 7.84
N PHE A 175 5.07 17.12 7.15
CA PHE A 175 4.33 16.05 7.79
C PHE A 175 5.23 15.24 8.72
N ARG A 176 4.75 15.04 9.95
CA ARG A 176 5.42 14.25 10.98
C ARG A 176 4.42 13.31 11.65
N LEU A 177 4.79 12.04 11.78
CA LEU A 177 3.95 11.02 12.42
C LEU A 177 4.79 10.16 13.37
N PRO A 178 4.66 10.33 14.71
CA PRO A 178 5.32 9.46 15.67
C PRO A 178 4.90 7.99 15.47
N VAL A 179 5.87 7.11 15.29
CA VAL A 179 5.62 5.67 15.00
C VAL A 179 4.80 5.00 16.09
N ARG A 180 4.96 5.41 17.35
CA ARG A 180 4.12 4.92 18.46
C ARG A 180 2.62 5.13 18.23
N GLU A 181 2.23 6.23 17.55
CA GLU A 181 0.82 6.52 17.30
C GLU A 181 0.21 5.57 16.27
N ILE A 182 1.01 5.06 15.35
CA ILE A 182 0.61 4.07 14.34
C ILE A 182 0.14 2.78 15.03
N PHE A 183 0.89 2.35 16.06
CA PHE A 183 0.68 1.06 16.72
C PHE A 183 -0.21 1.12 17.96
N ARG A 184 -0.80 2.25 18.30
CA ARG A 184 -1.78 2.38 19.40
C ARG A 184 -2.90 1.33 19.39
N PRO A 185 -3.47 0.93 18.24
CA PRO A 185 -4.47 -0.12 18.23
C PRO A 185 -3.99 -1.45 18.83
N LEU A 186 -2.68 -1.75 18.73
CA LEU A 186 -2.11 -2.98 19.29
C LEU A 186 -2.03 -2.96 20.83
N GLU A 187 -2.02 -1.78 21.44
CA GLU A 187 -2.00 -1.62 22.91
C GLU A 187 -3.37 -1.93 23.55
N GLN A 188 -4.42 -1.96 22.73
CA GLN A 188 -5.80 -2.26 23.17
C GLN A 188 -6.16 -3.75 22.99
N LEU A 189 -5.25 -4.55 22.43
CA LEU A 189 -5.49 -5.98 22.29
C LEU A 189 -5.43 -6.67 23.66
N PRO A 190 -6.34 -7.62 23.93
CA PRO A 190 -6.21 -8.46 25.11
C PRO A 190 -4.89 -9.25 25.07
N PRO A 191 -4.31 -9.60 26.21
CA PRO A 191 -3.13 -10.45 26.24
C PRO A 191 -3.45 -11.77 25.49
N LYS A 192 -2.46 -12.25 24.70
CA LYS A 192 -2.61 -13.56 24.06
C LYS A 192 -2.93 -14.61 25.11
N ALA A 193 -4.02 -15.34 24.91
CA ALA A 193 -4.30 -16.52 25.72
C ALA A 193 -3.07 -17.45 25.62
N GLU A 194 -2.53 -17.86 26.75
CA GLU A 194 -1.48 -18.87 26.78
C GLU A 194 -2.03 -20.12 26.11
N ALA A 195 -1.26 -20.68 25.18
CA ALA A 195 -1.64 -21.94 24.55
C ALA A 195 -1.77 -22.99 25.67
N PRO A 196 -2.83 -23.81 25.66
CA PRO A 196 -2.93 -24.89 26.63
C PRO A 196 -1.73 -25.81 26.48
N ALA A 197 -1.12 -26.14 27.63
CA ALA A 197 0.06 -27.01 27.74
C ALA A 197 -0.25 -28.42 27.24
#